data_0101ca1a69c3f3c15357fa31b83cf531
#
_entry.id   0101ca1a69c3f3c15357fa31b83cf531
#
_cell.length_a   1.000
_cell.length_b   1.000
_cell.length_c   1.000
_cell.angle_alpha   90.00
_cell.angle_beta   90.00
_cell.angle_gamma   90.00
#
_symmetry.space_group_name_H-M   'P 1'
#
loop_
_entity.id
_entity.type
_entity.pdbx_description
1 polymer ?
#
loop_
_entity_poly.entity_id
_entity_poly.type
_entity_poly.pdbx_seq_one_letter_code
_entity_poly.pdbx_strand_id
1 'polypeptide(L)' 'MRKISIFALITSIFFSAYSVANEVNVFNARHYKADGELYSKFTNMTGIKVNLINGKSGALEKRIISEGADSSADLYI' A
#
# COMPACT_ATOMS: atom_id res chain seq x y z
N MET A 1 -6.18 30.40 26.04
CA MET A 1 -7.07 30.19 24.92
C MET A 1 -6.32 30.03 23.59
N ARG A 2 -5.37 30.91 23.28
CA ARG A 2 -4.58 30.81 22.05
C ARG A 2 -3.78 29.51 21.93
N LYS A 3 -3.29 29.00 23.06
CA LYS A 3 -2.53 27.74 23.08
C LYS A 3 -3.37 26.53 22.73
N ILE A 4 -4.66 26.56 23.02
CA ILE A 4 -5.57 25.43 22.72
C ILE A 4 -5.83 25.34 21.21
N SER A 5 -5.97 26.50 20.52
CA SER A 5 -6.18 26.51 19.06
C SER A 5 -4.98 25.98 18.31
N ILE A 6 -3.76 26.31 18.73
CA ILE A 6 -2.53 25.81 18.11
C ILE A 6 -2.42 24.29 18.31
N PHE A 7 -2.81 23.80 19.48
CA PHE A 7 -2.77 22.39 19.80
C PHE A 7 -3.75 21.58 18.93
N ALA A 8 -4.96 22.10 18.72
CA ALA A 8 -5.95 21.47 17.84
C ALA A 8 -5.48 21.42 16.40
N LEU A 9 -4.79 22.43 15.91
CA LEU A 9 -4.24 22.48 14.56
C LEU A 9 -3.18 21.40 14.33
N ILE A 10 -2.27 21.25 15.29
CA ILE A 10 -1.23 20.20 15.25
C ILE A 10 -1.86 18.81 15.23
N THR A 11 -2.89 18.59 16.02
CA THR A 11 -3.61 17.32 16.08
C THR A 11 -4.27 17.00 14.74
N SER A 12 -4.85 17.99 14.06
CA SER A 12 -5.46 17.80 12.75
C SER A 12 -4.44 17.42 11.68
N ILE A 13 -3.27 18.02 11.68
CA ILE A 13 -2.18 17.66 10.76
C ILE A 13 -1.72 16.23 10.97
N PHE A 14 -1.60 15.81 12.22
CA PHE A 14 -1.21 14.46 12.57
C PHE A 14 -2.21 13.42 12.07
N PHE A 15 -3.51 13.70 12.18
CA PHE A 15 -4.57 12.84 11.68
C PHE A 15 -4.53 12.69 10.17
N SER A 16 -4.26 13.76 9.44
CA SER A 16 -4.15 13.72 7.97
C SER A 16 -3.00 12.84 7.51
N ALA A 17 -1.87 12.85 8.23
CA ALA A 17 -0.75 11.99 7.93
C ALA A 17 -1.05 10.50 8.12
N TYR A 18 -1.94 10.16 9.06
CA TYR A 18 -2.29 8.78 9.35
C TYR A 18 -3.18 8.13 8.30
N SER A 19 -3.94 8.91 7.53
CA SER A 19 -4.90 8.40 6.54
C SER A 19 -4.28 8.01 5.21
N VAL A 20 -2.96 8.22 5.01
CA VAL A 20 -2.30 8.08 3.70
C VAL A 20 -1.78 6.68 3.40
N ALA A 21 -1.63 5.81 4.40
CA ALA A 21 -0.95 4.53 4.23
C ALA A 21 -1.85 3.33 4.58
N ASN A 22 -2.99 3.19 3.88
CA ASN A 22 -3.94 2.10 4.13
C ASN A 22 -3.90 0.98 3.08
N GLU A 23 -3.05 1.09 2.08
CA GLU A 23 -3.01 0.14 0.98
C GLU A 23 -1.57 -0.15 0.55
N VAL A 24 -1.34 -1.38 0.12
CA VAL A 24 -0.08 -1.77 -0.52
C VAL A 24 -0.40 -2.43 -1.85
N ASN A 25 0.30 -2.00 -2.90
CA ASN A 25 0.14 -2.54 -4.25
C ASN A 25 1.22 -3.59 -4.51
N VAL A 26 0.81 -4.82 -4.76
CA VAL A 26 1.70 -5.95 -4.97
C VAL A 26 1.59 -6.42 -6.41
N PHE A 27 2.66 -6.30 -7.17
CA PHE A 27 2.76 -6.90 -8.50
C PHE A 27 3.14 -8.36 -8.31
N ASN A 28 2.22 -9.26 -8.65
CA ASN A 28 2.29 -10.68 -8.31
C ASN A 28 2.45 -11.53 -9.57
N ALA A 29 3.62 -12.12 -9.73
CA ALA A 29 3.89 -13.12 -10.78
C ALA A 29 3.71 -14.55 -10.26
N ARG A 30 3.53 -14.74 -8.95
CA ARG A 30 3.27 -16.06 -8.35
C ARG A 30 1.78 -16.36 -8.43
N HIS A 31 1.46 -17.64 -8.58
CA HIS A 31 0.06 -18.09 -8.72
C HIS A 31 -0.28 -19.19 -7.69
N TYR A 32 0.04 -18.95 -6.43
CA TYR A 32 -0.25 -19.88 -5.34
C TYR A 32 -1.50 -19.47 -4.58
N LYS A 33 -2.43 -20.40 -4.39
CA LYS A 33 -3.67 -20.15 -3.63
C LYS A 33 -3.38 -19.74 -2.17
N ALA A 34 -2.33 -20.30 -1.58
CA ALA A 34 -1.95 -20.00 -0.21
C ALA A 34 -1.59 -18.52 0.01
N ASP A 35 -1.10 -17.84 -1.02
CA ASP A 35 -0.74 -16.43 -0.93
C ASP A 35 -1.98 -15.56 -0.68
N GLY A 36 -3.13 -15.90 -1.26
CA GLY A 36 -4.38 -15.17 -1.03
C GLY A 36 -4.83 -15.20 0.44
N GLU A 37 -4.72 -16.35 1.07
CA GLU A 37 -5.03 -16.48 2.50
C GLU A 37 -4.07 -15.69 3.37
N LEU A 38 -2.81 -15.66 3.01
CA LEU A 38 -1.78 -14.92 3.73
C LEU A 38 -2.06 -13.42 3.68
N TYR A 39 -2.42 -12.89 2.52
CA TYR A 39 -2.77 -11.48 2.36
C TYR A 39 -4.03 -11.11 3.11
N SER A 40 -5.02 -12.00 3.16
CA SER A 40 -6.23 -11.79 3.94
C SER A 40 -5.93 -11.70 5.44
N LYS A 41 -5.08 -12.58 5.95
CA LYS A 41 -4.62 -12.53 7.34
C LYS A 41 -3.89 -11.24 7.64
N PHE A 42 -3.01 -10.80 6.77
CA PHE A 42 -2.28 -9.55 6.91
C PHE A 42 -3.25 -8.37 7.03
N THR A 43 -4.23 -8.28 6.14
CA THR A 43 -5.23 -7.21 6.16
C THR A 43 -6.06 -7.25 7.44
N ASN A 44 -6.47 -8.45 7.88
CA ASN A 44 -7.24 -8.59 9.13
C ASN A 44 -6.45 -8.16 10.35
N MET A 45 -5.14 -8.39 10.37
CA MET A 45 -4.28 -8.04 11.50
C MET A 45 -3.87 -6.58 11.53
N THR A 46 -3.71 -5.96 10.38
CA THR A 46 -3.11 -4.62 10.26
C THR A 46 -4.08 -3.54 9.82
N GLY A 47 -5.20 -3.91 9.19
CA GLY A 47 -6.09 -2.97 8.53
C GLY A 47 -5.55 -2.45 7.20
N ILE A 48 -4.39 -2.92 6.74
CA ILE A 48 -3.79 -2.51 5.48
C ILE A 48 -4.31 -3.39 4.36
N LYS A 49 -4.93 -2.79 3.36
CA LYS A 49 -5.45 -3.51 2.20
C LYS A 49 -4.31 -3.89 1.25
N VAL A 50 -4.34 -5.12 0.75
CA VAL A 50 -3.40 -5.59 -0.27
C VAL A 50 -4.11 -5.59 -1.62
N ASN A 51 -3.60 -4.80 -2.56
CA ASN A 51 -4.07 -4.77 -3.94
C ASN A 51 -3.14 -5.63 -4.80
N LEU A 52 -3.65 -6.75 -5.29
CA LEU A 52 -2.87 -7.66 -6.13
C LEU A 52 -3.05 -7.31 -7.59
N ILE A 53 -1.95 -7.07 -8.27
CA ILE A 53 -1.90 -6.93 -9.73
C ILE A 53 -1.20 -8.17 -10.27
N ASN A 54 -1.97 -9.11 -10.76
CA ASN A 54 -1.47 -10.39 -11.26
C ASN A 54 -1.01 -10.28 -12.70
N GLY A 55 0.05 -11.01 -13.04
CA GLY A 55 0.56 -11.05 -14.40
C GLY A 55 1.77 -11.97 -14.50
N LYS A 56 2.30 -12.09 -15.71
CA LYS A 56 3.55 -12.83 -15.96
C LYS A 56 4.73 -11.97 -15.53
N SER A 57 5.79 -12.60 -15.02
CA SER A 57 6.95 -11.90 -14.50
C SER A 57 7.57 -10.94 -15.52
N GLY A 58 7.76 -11.36 -16.77
CA GLY A 58 8.33 -10.49 -17.79
C GLY A 58 7.50 -9.25 -18.09
N ALA A 59 6.16 -9.40 -18.10
CA ALA A 59 5.25 -8.28 -18.36
C ALA A 59 5.24 -7.30 -17.17
N LEU A 60 5.22 -7.80 -15.94
CA LEU A 60 5.24 -6.97 -14.75
C LEU A 60 6.56 -6.23 -14.59
N GLU A 61 7.68 -6.89 -14.88
CA GLU A 61 9.00 -6.26 -14.86
C GLU A 61 9.11 -5.12 -15.87
N LYS A 62 8.64 -5.35 -17.11
CA LYS A 62 8.61 -4.31 -18.13
C LYS A 62 7.78 -3.10 -17.70
N ARG A 63 6.65 -3.36 -17.06
CA ARG A 63 5.79 -2.30 -16.55
C ARG A 63 6.50 -1.47 -15.48
N ILE A 64 7.15 -2.12 -14.52
CA ILE A 64 7.90 -1.44 -13.47
C ILE A 64 9.02 -0.58 -14.07
N ILE A 65 9.77 -1.12 -15.01
CA ILE A 65 10.87 -0.40 -15.66
C ILE A 65 10.36 0.80 -16.45
N SER A 66 9.27 0.64 -17.20
CA SER A 66 8.73 1.73 -18.02
C SER A 66 8.09 2.83 -17.20
N GLU A 67 7.49 2.51 -16.08
CA GLU A 67 6.89 3.49 -15.16
C GLU A 67 7.94 4.18 -14.29
N GLY A 68 9.05 3.51 -14.00
CA GLY A 68 10.15 4.07 -13.23
C GLY A 68 9.71 4.55 -11.84
N ALA A 69 10.05 5.79 -11.50
CA ALA A 69 9.69 6.39 -10.22
C ALA A 69 8.18 6.58 -10.03
N ASP A 70 7.42 6.57 -11.12
CA ASP A 70 5.96 6.71 -11.09
C ASP A 70 5.24 5.36 -10.99
N SER A 71 5.97 4.26 -10.81
CA SER A 71 5.38 2.94 -10.68
C SER A 71 4.44 2.88 -9.48
N SER A 72 3.26 2.28 -9.68
CA SER A 72 2.32 2.04 -8.61
C SER A 72 2.68 0.82 -7.75
N ALA A 73 3.68 0.04 -8.16
CA ALA A 73 4.10 -1.15 -7.43
C ALA A 73 4.85 -0.78 -6.15
N ASP A 74 4.37 -1.28 -5.02
CA ASP A 74 5.10 -1.19 -3.74
C ASP A 74 5.98 -2.42 -3.54
N LEU A 75 5.50 -3.57 -3.99
CA LEU A 75 6.20 -4.86 -3.90
C LEU A 75 6.06 -5.61 -5.23
N TYR A 76 7.07 -6.44 -5.52
CA TYR A 76 7.06 -7.36 -6.65
C TYR A 76 7.48 -8.77 -6.17
N ILE A 77 6.64 -9.75 -6.46
CA ILE A 77 6.91 -11.15 -6.09
C ILE A 77 6.66 -12.12 -7.25
#